data_74a4aa39afa3c31b5865809341e06434
#
_entry.id   74a4aa39afa3c31b5865809341e06434
#
_cell.length_a   1.000
_cell.length_b   1.000
_cell.length_c   1.000
_cell.angle_alpha   90.00
_cell.angle_beta   90.00
_cell.angle_gamma   90.00
#
_symmetry.space_group_name_H-M   'P 1'
#
loop_
_entity.id
_entity.type
_entity.pdbx_description
1 polymer ?
#
loop_
_entity_poly.entity_id
_entity_poly.type
_entity_poly.pdbx_seq_one_letter_code
_entity_poly.pdbx_strand_id
1 'polypeptide(L)'
;MRQLRDFVFAVTAAVVLALAVYLTFTVARWADRGAGVHLWNTTSVIHEVQTLSDLVTVKYVMDKVVLLEDVKWYGESRVLLLAHGVVKAGIDPKRMSPDDVIISGKTISLRLPPPQITDAYLDDQASQVIDHSTGLLRAFDKDLEQTARQNAVDDIRRAARKAGILDDADKRGREELRNFFKRAGFESVEFR
;
A
#
# COMPACT_ATOMS: atom_id res chain seq x y z
N MET A 1 -40.14 54.00 43.33
CA MET A 1 -38.82 54.20 42.69
C MET A 1 -37.83 53.06 42.93
N ARG A 2 -37.82 52.34 44.04
CA ARG A 2 -36.91 51.18 44.28
C ARG A 2 -37.23 49.96 43.38
N GLN A 3 -38.49 49.60 43.23
CA GLN A 3 -38.88 48.44 42.42
C GLN A 3 -38.55 48.57 40.94
N LEU A 4 -38.59 49.76 40.36
CA LEU A 4 -38.24 50.00 38.96
C LEU A 4 -36.74 49.85 38.73
N ARG A 5 -35.91 50.24 39.69
CA ARG A 5 -34.46 50.09 39.65
C ARG A 5 -34.03 48.62 39.74
N ASP A 6 -34.68 47.85 40.62
CA ASP A 6 -34.39 46.42 40.80
C ASP A 6 -34.84 45.61 39.58
N PHE A 7 -35.96 46.01 38.92
CA PHE A 7 -36.36 45.40 37.66
C PHE A 7 -35.39 45.69 36.50
N VAL A 8 -34.92 46.93 36.39
CA VAL A 8 -33.88 47.29 35.36
C VAL A 8 -32.58 46.54 35.61
N PHE A 9 -32.15 46.40 36.86
CA PHE A 9 -30.93 45.61 37.19
C PHE A 9 -31.10 44.12 36.86
N ALA A 10 -32.27 43.52 37.10
CA ALA A 10 -32.54 42.14 36.77
C ALA A 10 -32.53 41.89 35.25
N VAL A 11 -33.11 42.79 34.46
CA VAL A 11 -33.13 42.71 33.01
C VAL A 11 -31.72 42.89 32.41
N THR A 12 -30.96 43.86 32.91
CA THR A 12 -29.56 44.05 32.43
C THR A 12 -28.66 42.86 32.79
N ALA A 13 -28.79 42.29 33.98
CA ALA A 13 -28.07 41.10 34.38
C ALA A 13 -28.43 39.91 33.50
N ALA A 14 -29.68 39.68 33.16
CA ALA A 14 -30.14 38.61 32.27
C ALA A 14 -29.60 38.78 30.85
N VAL A 15 -29.57 40.01 30.32
CA VAL A 15 -29.00 40.28 28.98
C VAL A 15 -27.49 40.04 28.95
N VAL A 16 -26.74 40.44 29.97
CA VAL A 16 -25.30 40.21 30.09
C VAL A 16 -25.00 38.72 30.17
N LEU A 17 -25.80 37.95 30.92
CA LEU A 17 -25.64 36.50 31.05
C LEU A 17 -25.94 35.78 29.74
N ALA A 18 -26.98 36.19 29.01
CA ALA A 18 -27.29 35.66 27.69
C ALA A 18 -26.19 35.94 26.65
N LEU A 19 -25.61 37.15 26.69
CA LEU A 19 -24.48 37.54 25.85
C LEU A 19 -23.20 36.73 26.17
N ALA A 20 -22.93 36.49 27.44
CA ALA A 20 -21.80 35.67 27.88
C ALA A 20 -21.94 34.22 27.41
N VAL A 21 -23.14 33.64 27.55
CA VAL A 21 -23.45 32.28 27.05
C VAL A 21 -23.31 32.21 25.52
N TYR A 22 -23.82 33.23 24.82
CA TYR A 22 -23.70 33.29 23.35
C TYR A 22 -22.25 33.40 22.90
N LEU A 23 -21.44 34.23 23.58
CA LEU A 23 -20.01 34.37 23.30
C LEU A 23 -19.21 33.06 23.58
N THR A 24 -19.49 32.40 24.71
CA THR A 24 -18.83 31.11 25.02
C THR A 24 -19.21 30.05 24.02
N PHE A 25 -20.48 30.00 23.57
CA PHE A 25 -20.93 29.05 22.56
C PHE A 25 -20.28 29.32 21.16
N THR A 26 -20.16 30.58 20.77
CA THR A 26 -19.51 30.96 19.51
C THR A 26 -18.01 30.68 19.56
N VAL A 27 -17.34 30.99 20.68
CA VAL A 27 -15.90 30.69 20.86
C VAL A 27 -15.64 29.18 20.88
N ALA A 28 -16.49 28.39 21.56
CA ALA A 28 -16.41 26.93 21.55
C ALA A 28 -16.59 26.37 20.13
N ARG A 29 -17.53 26.87 19.35
CA ARG A 29 -17.70 26.48 17.94
C ARG A 29 -16.50 26.86 17.04
N TRP A 30 -15.83 27.97 17.35
CA TRP A 30 -14.62 28.37 16.65
C TRP A 30 -13.41 27.52 17.08
N ALA A 31 -13.30 27.18 18.35
CA ALA A 31 -12.27 26.30 18.88
C ALA A 31 -12.38 24.88 18.31
N ASP A 32 -13.61 24.33 18.21
CA ASP A 32 -13.85 23.01 17.58
C ASP A 32 -13.52 23.00 16.06
N ARG A 33 -13.64 24.13 15.38
CA ARG A 33 -13.21 24.25 13.97
C ARG A 33 -11.69 24.38 13.81
N GLY A 34 -10.98 24.76 14.85
CA GLY A 34 -9.50 24.92 14.87
C GLY A 34 -8.75 23.72 15.45
N ALA A 35 -9.43 22.83 16.18
CA ALA A 35 -8.80 21.73 16.90
C ALA A 35 -8.58 20.46 16.07
N GLY A 36 -8.15 20.59 14.84
CA GLY A 36 -7.87 19.43 13.96
C GLY A 36 -6.87 19.69 12.85
N VAL A 37 -6.32 20.88 12.78
CA VAL A 37 -5.24 21.15 11.83
C VAL A 37 -3.92 20.82 12.51
N HIS A 38 -3.56 19.52 12.56
CA HIS A 38 -2.15 19.18 12.53
C HIS A 38 -1.59 19.89 11.30
N LEU A 39 -0.66 20.82 11.50
CA LEU A 39 0.08 21.47 10.42
C LEU A 39 0.95 20.38 9.78
N TRP A 40 0.34 19.57 8.89
CA TRP A 40 1.08 18.61 8.09
C TRP A 40 1.98 19.41 7.16
N ASN A 41 3.26 19.45 7.47
CA ASN A 41 4.28 19.90 6.54
C ASN A 41 4.49 18.77 5.53
N THR A 42 4.67 19.10 4.26
CA THR A 42 4.96 18.15 3.16
C THR A 42 6.06 17.15 3.53
N THR A 43 7.12 17.63 4.22
CA THR A 43 8.23 16.79 4.71
C THR A 43 7.78 15.74 5.74
N SER A 44 6.89 16.10 6.66
CA SER A 44 6.36 15.18 7.68
C SER A 44 5.48 14.11 7.05
N VAL A 45 4.65 14.48 6.07
CA VAL A 45 3.80 13.54 5.32
C VAL A 45 4.65 12.53 4.56
N ILE A 46 5.70 12.99 3.88
CA ILE A 46 6.60 12.08 3.14
C ILE A 46 7.30 11.12 4.08
N HIS A 47 7.82 11.61 5.21
CA HIS A 47 8.45 10.74 6.19
C HIS A 47 7.49 9.67 6.68
N GLU A 48 6.25 10.02 6.99
CA GLU A 48 5.21 9.09 7.40
C GLU A 48 4.88 8.07 6.29
N VAL A 49 4.70 8.53 5.05
CA VAL A 49 4.45 7.63 3.91
C VAL A 49 5.64 6.72 3.63
N GLN A 50 6.87 7.21 3.77
CA GLN A 50 8.08 6.40 3.58
C GLN A 50 8.29 5.36 4.68
N THR A 51 7.76 5.58 5.89
CA THR A 51 7.76 4.55 6.95
C THR A 51 6.79 3.40 6.65
N LEU A 52 5.81 3.61 5.77
CA LEU A 52 4.92 2.56 5.23
C LEU A 52 5.63 1.70 4.17
N SER A 53 6.95 1.60 4.22
CA SER A 53 7.81 1.03 3.17
C SER A 53 7.51 -0.43 2.78
N ASP A 54 6.72 -1.14 3.57
CA ASP A 54 6.27 -2.50 3.31
C ASP A 54 4.81 -2.56 2.83
N LEU A 55 4.32 -1.52 2.16
CA LEU A 55 3.00 -1.52 1.54
C LEU A 55 2.97 -2.50 0.35
N VAL A 56 3.23 -3.77 0.66
CA VAL A 56 2.92 -4.87 -0.26
C VAL A 56 1.42 -4.91 -0.38
N THR A 57 0.93 -4.44 -1.51
CA THR A 57 -0.49 -4.24 -1.69
C THR A 57 -1.19 -5.48 -2.23
N VAL A 58 -0.48 -6.30 -3.02
CA VAL A 58 -1.05 -7.50 -3.67
C VAL A 58 -0.08 -8.67 -3.62
N LYS A 59 -0.63 -9.86 -3.35
CA LYS A 59 0.04 -11.14 -3.42
C LYS A 59 -0.74 -12.06 -4.38
N TYR A 60 -0.07 -12.55 -5.42
CA TYR A 60 -0.59 -13.61 -6.28
C TYR A 60 0.08 -14.92 -5.94
N VAL A 61 -0.70 -15.99 -5.93
CA VAL A 61 -0.22 -17.37 -5.80
C VAL A 61 -0.58 -18.09 -7.09
N MET A 62 0.39 -18.76 -7.70
CA MET A 62 0.24 -19.38 -9.02
C MET A 62 0.95 -20.74 -9.07
N ASP A 63 0.27 -21.74 -9.62
CA ASP A 63 0.87 -23.03 -9.91
C ASP A 63 1.35 -23.08 -11.37
N LYS A 64 2.54 -23.63 -11.58
CA LYS A 64 3.12 -23.79 -12.90
C LYS A 64 3.81 -25.14 -13.01
N VAL A 65 3.53 -25.83 -14.10
CA VAL A 65 4.30 -27.02 -14.49
C VAL A 65 5.41 -26.56 -15.42
N VAL A 66 6.65 -26.88 -15.06
CA VAL A 66 7.85 -26.59 -15.85
C VAL A 66 8.52 -27.90 -16.23
N LEU A 67 8.65 -28.12 -17.53
CA LEU A 67 9.41 -29.21 -18.09
C LEU A 67 10.73 -28.64 -18.63
N LEU A 68 11.83 -29.15 -18.13
CA LEU A 68 13.18 -28.82 -18.64
C LEU A 68 13.85 -30.10 -19.13
N GLU A 69 14.30 -30.08 -20.37
CA GLU A 69 14.98 -31.18 -21.01
C GLU A 69 16.39 -30.72 -21.46
N ASP A 70 17.41 -31.51 -21.15
CA ASP A 70 18.76 -31.32 -21.65
C ASP A 70 19.17 -32.58 -22.43
N VAL A 71 19.16 -32.46 -23.74
CA VAL A 71 19.48 -33.55 -24.67
C VAL A 71 20.91 -33.38 -25.16
N LYS A 72 21.76 -34.38 -24.89
CA LYS A 72 23.14 -34.48 -25.40
C LYS A 72 23.32 -35.76 -26.16
N TRP A 73 24.37 -35.86 -26.99
CA TRP A 73 24.66 -37.04 -27.80
C TRP A 73 24.88 -38.34 -26.99
N TYR A 74 25.21 -38.21 -25.68
CA TYR A 74 25.46 -39.33 -24.76
C TYR A 74 24.30 -39.56 -23.75
N GLY A 75 23.19 -38.89 -23.89
CA GLY A 75 22.02 -39.12 -23.07
C GLY A 75 21.16 -37.87 -22.86
N GLU A 76 19.97 -38.09 -22.38
CA GLU A 76 18.95 -37.08 -22.09
C GLU A 76 18.74 -36.98 -20.58
N SER A 77 18.55 -35.77 -20.08
CA SER A 77 18.08 -35.53 -18.71
C SER A 77 16.84 -34.67 -18.78
N ARG A 78 15.83 -35.00 -17.97
CA ARG A 78 14.56 -34.31 -17.92
C ARG A 78 14.16 -34.09 -16.48
N VAL A 79 13.63 -32.89 -16.20
CA VAL A 79 13.04 -32.51 -14.93
C VAL A 79 11.64 -31.98 -15.18
N LEU A 80 10.65 -32.57 -14.52
CA LEU A 80 9.28 -32.09 -14.47
C LEU A 80 9.01 -31.54 -13.07
N LEU A 81 8.88 -30.21 -12.97
CA LEU A 81 8.69 -29.47 -11.73
C LEU A 81 7.25 -28.92 -11.67
N LEU A 82 6.50 -29.28 -10.63
CA LEU A 82 5.31 -28.52 -10.21
C LEU A 82 5.75 -27.41 -9.29
N ALA A 83 5.75 -26.19 -9.80
CA ALA A 83 6.20 -25.00 -9.10
C ALA A 83 4.99 -24.27 -8.52
N HIS A 84 4.95 -24.11 -7.18
CA HIS A 84 4.02 -23.26 -6.48
C HIS A 84 4.69 -21.92 -6.21
N GLY A 85 4.28 -20.87 -6.93
CA GLY A 85 4.95 -19.59 -6.91
C GLY A 85 4.14 -18.49 -6.24
N VAL A 86 4.85 -17.60 -5.59
CA VAL A 86 4.31 -16.42 -4.94
C VAL A 86 4.92 -15.18 -5.59
N VAL A 87 4.06 -14.28 -6.05
CA VAL A 87 4.48 -12.98 -6.57
C VAL A 87 3.83 -11.87 -5.75
N LYS A 88 4.64 -10.93 -5.29
CA LYS A 88 4.19 -9.75 -4.57
C LYS A 88 4.43 -8.52 -5.41
N ALA A 89 3.46 -7.60 -5.42
CA ALA A 89 3.58 -6.32 -6.10
C ALA A 89 3.06 -5.18 -5.22
N GLY A 90 3.64 -4.02 -5.38
CA GLY A 90 3.27 -2.85 -4.60
C GLY A 90 3.87 -1.57 -5.16
N ILE A 91 3.54 -0.47 -4.50
CA ILE A 91 4.13 0.85 -4.73
C ILE A 91 5.25 1.03 -3.71
N ASP A 92 6.40 1.50 -4.15
CA ASP A 92 7.53 1.81 -3.28
C ASP A 92 7.51 3.30 -2.87
N PRO A 93 7.07 3.62 -1.65
CA PRO A 93 6.96 5.01 -1.21
C PRO A 93 8.32 5.71 -1.02
N LYS A 94 9.42 4.95 -0.88
CA LYS A 94 10.77 5.52 -0.75
C LYS A 94 11.22 6.29 -2.00
N ARG A 95 10.57 6.01 -3.13
CA ARG A 95 10.84 6.70 -4.40
C ARG A 95 10.09 8.02 -4.53
N MET A 96 9.22 8.36 -3.57
CA MET A 96 8.53 9.64 -3.54
C MET A 96 9.46 10.77 -3.04
N SER A 97 9.34 11.92 -3.66
CA SER A 97 10.01 13.17 -3.32
C SER A 97 9.04 14.18 -2.71
N PRO A 98 9.53 15.26 -2.05
CA PRO A 98 8.68 16.36 -1.59
C PRO A 98 7.79 16.97 -2.67
N ASP A 99 8.23 16.99 -3.92
CA ASP A 99 7.49 17.56 -5.05
C ASP A 99 6.31 16.67 -5.49
N ASP A 100 6.26 15.42 -5.02
CA ASP A 100 5.18 14.48 -5.31
C ASP A 100 3.97 14.66 -4.38
N VAL A 101 4.09 15.51 -3.36
CA VAL A 101 3.04 15.78 -2.37
C VAL A 101 2.70 17.26 -2.37
N ILE A 102 1.43 17.60 -2.63
CA ILE A 102 0.90 18.96 -2.51
C ILE A 102 -0.22 18.95 -1.48
N ILE A 103 -0.11 19.83 -0.49
CA ILE A 103 -1.12 20.01 0.56
C ILE A 103 -1.77 21.38 0.38
N SER A 104 -3.09 21.41 0.27
CA SER A 104 -3.90 22.62 0.20
C SER A 104 -5.07 22.53 1.17
N GLY A 105 -4.92 23.14 2.34
CA GLY A 105 -5.88 23.06 3.43
C GLY A 105 -6.10 21.61 3.87
N LYS A 106 -7.30 21.07 3.66
CA LYS A 106 -7.66 19.68 3.97
C LYS A 106 -7.63 18.73 2.76
N THR A 107 -7.09 19.18 1.65
CA THR A 107 -6.87 18.37 0.46
C THR A 107 -5.42 18.02 0.31
N ILE A 108 -5.11 16.76 0.05
CA ILE A 108 -3.79 16.27 -0.31
C ILE A 108 -3.80 15.70 -1.71
N SER A 109 -2.84 16.10 -2.54
CA SER A 109 -2.63 15.60 -3.90
C SER A 109 -1.28 14.87 -3.97
N LEU A 110 -1.32 13.62 -4.40
CA LEU A 110 -0.18 12.69 -4.39
C LEU A 110 0.15 12.24 -5.81
N ARG A 111 1.43 12.26 -6.17
CA ARG A 111 1.97 11.58 -7.34
C ARG A 111 2.67 10.31 -6.87
N LEU A 112 2.08 9.15 -7.19
CA LEU A 112 2.63 7.86 -6.80
C LEU A 112 3.63 7.37 -7.84
N PRO A 113 4.74 6.74 -7.42
CA PRO A 113 5.60 6.01 -8.33
C PRO A 113 4.85 4.80 -8.92
N PRO A 114 5.24 4.35 -10.11
CA PRO A 114 4.60 3.20 -10.74
C PRO A 114 4.74 1.95 -9.88
N PRO A 115 3.70 1.10 -9.83
CA PRO A 115 3.75 -0.17 -9.12
C PRO A 115 4.79 -1.10 -9.73
N GLN A 116 5.42 -1.92 -8.90
CA GLN A 116 6.44 -2.88 -9.31
C GLN A 116 6.27 -4.21 -8.59
N ILE A 117 6.79 -5.27 -9.20
CA ILE A 117 6.94 -6.54 -8.50
C ILE A 117 8.06 -6.37 -7.48
N THR A 118 7.72 -6.53 -6.21
CA THR A 118 8.65 -6.38 -5.08
C THR A 118 9.35 -7.69 -4.77
N ASP A 119 8.67 -8.82 -5.00
CA ASP A 119 9.20 -10.14 -4.72
C ASP A 119 8.56 -11.21 -5.61
N ALA A 120 9.32 -12.24 -5.98
CA ALA A 120 8.81 -13.42 -6.70
C ALA A 120 9.68 -14.63 -6.35
N TYR A 121 9.08 -15.66 -5.77
CA TYR A 121 9.78 -16.86 -5.32
C TYR A 121 8.88 -18.10 -5.42
N LEU A 122 9.49 -19.29 -5.34
CA LEU A 122 8.77 -20.55 -5.18
C LEU A 122 8.62 -20.85 -3.70
N ASP A 123 7.47 -21.39 -3.35
CA ASP A 123 7.27 -22.03 -2.06
C ASP A 123 7.85 -23.46 -2.15
N ASP A 124 8.99 -23.68 -1.51
CA ASP A 124 9.71 -24.95 -1.57
C ASP A 124 8.94 -26.09 -0.90
N GLN A 125 8.04 -25.79 0.06
CA GLN A 125 7.22 -26.81 0.73
C GLN A 125 6.06 -27.26 -0.15
N ALA A 126 5.52 -26.35 -0.97
CA ALA A 126 4.42 -26.63 -1.88
C ALA A 126 4.88 -27.06 -3.29
N SER A 127 6.13 -26.76 -3.65
CA SER A 127 6.71 -27.13 -4.94
C SER A 127 7.33 -28.53 -4.87
N GLN A 128 7.16 -29.33 -5.93
CA GLN A 128 7.70 -30.69 -5.95
C GLN A 128 8.19 -31.06 -7.34
N VAL A 129 9.31 -31.80 -7.39
CA VAL A 129 9.76 -32.46 -8.60
C VAL A 129 8.93 -33.72 -8.80
N ILE A 130 8.15 -33.75 -9.88
CA ILE A 130 7.24 -34.88 -10.19
C ILE A 130 8.01 -35.99 -10.86
N ASP A 131 8.92 -35.66 -11.76
CA ASP A 131 9.73 -36.60 -12.48
C ASP A 131 11.14 -36.07 -12.70
N HIS A 132 12.10 -36.94 -12.51
CA HIS A 132 13.50 -36.67 -12.82
C HIS A 132 14.12 -37.89 -13.45
N SER A 133 14.26 -37.88 -14.76
CA SER A 133 14.86 -38.99 -15.49
C SER A 133 16.24 -38.58 -16.02
N THR A 134 17.19 -39.49 -15.85
CA THR A 134 18.55 -39.35 -16.35
C THR A 134 18.88 -40.54 -17.22
N GLY A 135 19.46 -40.32 -18.41
CA GLY A 135 19.93 -41.38 -19.30
C GLY A 135 21.04 -42.20 -18.67
N LEU A 136 21.18 -43.46 -19.08
CA LEU A 136 22.08 -44.49 -18.51
C LEU A 136 23.56 -44.07 -18.39
N LEU A 137 24.00 -43.07 -19.14
CA LEU A 137 25.41 -42.62 -19.18
C LEU A 137 25.62 -41.22 -18.56
N ARG A 138 24.58 -40.69 -17.85
CA ARG A 138 24.67 -39.38 -17.19
C ARG A 138 24.59 -39.51 -15.68
N ALA A 139 25.42 -38.72 -14.98
CA ALA A 139 25.24 -38.49 -13.56
C ALA A 139 24.05 -37.54 -13.32
N PHE A 140 23.47 -37.62 -12.12
CA PHE A 140 22.44 -36.67 -11.64
C PHE A 140 22.93 -35.23 -11.79
N ASP A 141 22.17 -34.43 -12.53
CA ASP A 141 22.52 -33.04 -12.82
C ASP A 141 21.70 -32.11 -11.90
N LYS A 142 22.31 -31.69 -10.79
CA LYS A 142 21.71 -30.73 -9.83
C LYS A 142 21.51 -29.36 -10.45
N ASP A 143 22.32 -29.00 -11.45
CA ASP A 143 22.22 -27.69 -12.10
C ASP A 143 20.97 -27.62 -12.98
N LEU A 144 20.48 -28.76 -13.49
CA LEU A 144 19.25 -28.82 -14.27
C LEU A 144 18.02 -28.50 -13.42
N GLU A 145 17.95 -29.06 -12.21
CA GLU A 145 16.84 -28.74 -11.27
C GLU A 145 16.88 -27.28 -10.86
N GLN A 146 18.04 -26.75 -10.53
CA GLN A 146 18.19 -25.34 -10.17
C GLN A 146 17.79 -24.42 -11.33
N THR A 147 18.16 -24.76 -12.54
CA THR A 147 17.76 -24.03 -13.75
C THR A 147 16.24 -24.09 -13.95
N ALA A 148 15.62 -25.25 -13.74
CA ALA A 148 14.15 -25.40 -13.81
C ALA A 148 13.44 -24.51 -12.79
N ARG A 149 13.93 -24.43 -11.56
CA ARG A 149 13.42 -23.55 -10.51
C ARG A 149 13.54 -22.06 -10.88
N GLN A 150 14.68 -21.63 -11.40
CA GLN A 150 14.89 -20.26 -11.86
C GLN A 150 13.95 -19.91 -13.01
N ASN A 151 13.83 -20.78 -14.00
CA ASN A 151 12.89 -20.61 -15.11
C ASN A 151 11.44 -20.52 -14.62
N ALA A 152 11.07 -21.33 -13.62
CA ALA A 152 9.75 -21.30 -13.00
C ALA A 152 9.46 -19.93 -12.36
N VAL A 153 10.40 -19.36 -11.60
CA VAL A 153 10.25 -18.02 -11.00
C VAL A 153 10.03 -16.95 -12.06
N ASP A 154 10.80 -16.99 -13.14
CA ASP A 154 10.68 -16.02 -14.22
C ASP A 154 9.38 -16.18 -14.99
N ASP A 155 8.92 -17.40 -15.20
CA ASP A 155 7.62 -17.70 -15.83
C ASP A 155 6.46 -17.19 -14.99
N ILE A 156 6.49 -17.45 -13.69
CA ILE A 156 5.48 -17.01 -12.73
C ILE A 156 5.44 -15.46 -12.66
N ARG A 157 6.62 -14.82 -12.62
CA ARG A 157 6.71 -13.36 -12.66
C ARG A 157 6.08 -12.78 -13.94
N ARG A 158 6.35 -13.39 -15.10
CA ARG A 158 5.74 -13.00 -16.38
C ARG A 158 4.23 -13.25 -16.39
N ALA A 159 3.79 -14.39 -15.86
CA ALA A 159 2.37 -14.73 -15.77
C ALA A 159 1.61 -13.74 -14.86
N ALA A 160 2.16 -13.39 -13.70
CA ALA A 160 1.57 -12.43 -12.78
C ALA A 160 1.41 -11.03 -13.42
N ARG A 161 2.42 -10.59 -14.18
CA ARG A 161 2.31 -9.31 -14.95
C ARG A 161 1.19 -9.37 -15.98
N LYS A 162 1.09 -10.46 -16.74
CA LYS A 162 0.00 -10.64 -17.73
C LYS A 162 -1.37 -10.74 -17.09
N ALA A 163 -1.45 -11.27 -15.89
CA ALA A 163 -2.68 -11.37 -15.11
C ALA A 163 -3.11 -10.04 -14.45
N GLY A 164 -2.32 -8.97 -14.58
CA GLY A 164 -2.68 -7.63 -14.11
C GLY A 164 -2.28 -7.31 -12.67
N ILE A 165 -1.32 -8.03 -12.08
CA ILE A 165 -0.89 -7.78 -10.69
C ILE A 165 -0.46 -6.34 -10.44
N LEU A 166 0.11 -5.66 -11.43
CA LEU A 166 0.54 -4.26 -11.28
C LEU A 166 -0.66 -3.31 -11.23
N ASP A 167 -1.69 -3.55 -12.04
CA ASP A 167 -2.91 -2.73 -12.01
C ASP A 167 -3.66 -2.89 -10.69
N ASP A 168 -3.69 -4.11 -10.17
CA ASP A 168 -4.30 -4.38 -8.87
C ASP A 168 -3.49 -3.76 -7.73
N ALA A 169 -2.14 -3.76 -7.83
CA ALA A 169 -1.27 -3.10 -6.88
C ALA A 169 -1.46 -1.56 -6.89
N ASP A 170 -1.63 -0.94 -8.06
CA ASP A 170 -1.92 0.50 -8.15
C ASP A 170 -3.26 0.85 -7.49
N LYS A 171 -4.32 0.10 -7.85
CA LYS A 171 -5.67 0.33 -7.28
C LYS A 171 -5.68 0.21 -5.78
N ARG A 172 -5.15 -0.90 -5.24
CA ARG A 172 -5.09 -1.11 -3.79
C ARG A 172 -4.19 -0.11 -3.08
N GLY A 173 -3.03 0.22 -3.65
CA GLY A 173 -2.14 1.23 -3.10
C GLY A 173 -2.81 2.59 -2.96
N ARG A 174 -3.58 3.03 -3.97
CA ARG A 174 -4.37 4.26 -3.91
C ARG A 174 -5.48 4.18 -2.85
N GLU A 175 -6.16 3.05 -2.73
CA GLU A 175 -7.20 2.85 -1.71
C GLU A 175 -6.63 2.91 -0.30
N GLU A 176 -5.54 2.22 -0.04
CA GLU A 176 -4.88 2.20 1.28
C GLU A 176 -4.38 3.60 1.68
N LEU A 177 -3.71 4.31 0.75
CA LEU A 177 -3.25 5.68 1.00
C LEU A 177 -4.42 6.64 1.19
N ARG A 178 -5.51 6.50 0.43
CA ARG A 178 -6.71 7.31 0.63
C ARG A 178 -7.30 7.09 2.02
N ASN A 179 -7.40 5.85 2.46
CA ASN A 179 -7.92 5.50 3.77
C ASN A 179 -6.99 5.99 4.89
N PHE A 180 -5.68 5.88 4.69
CA PHE A 180 -4.67 6.40 5.61
C PHE A 180 -4.82 7.92 5.80
N PHE A 181 -4.82 8.70 4.72
CA PHE A 181 -4.90 10.16 4.80
C PHE A 181 -6.27 10.65 5.29
N LYS A 182 -7.36 9.95 5.00
CA LYS A 182 -8.67 10.25 5.60
C LYS A 182 -8.64 10.08 7.12
N ARG A 183 -8.02 9.01 7.64
CA ARG A 183 -7.82 8.84 9.09
C ARG A 183 -6.89 9.88 9.70
N ALA A 184 -5.93 10.37 8.93
CA ALA A 184 -5.02 11.45 9.32
C ALA A 184 -5.68 12.85 9.32
N GLY A 185 -6.97 12.97 8.91
CA GLY A 185 -7.74 14.21 8.99
C GLY A 185 -7.90 14.98 7.69
N PHE A 186 -7.43 14.43 6.54
CA PHE A 186 -7.69 15.03 5.24
C PHE A 186 -9.12 14.69 4.76
N GLU A 187 -9.82 15.68 4.21
CA GLU A 187 -11.17 15.52 3.67
C GLU A 187 -11.14 14.96 2.24
N SER A 188 -10.15 15.39 1.45
CA SER A 188 -9.96 14.95 0.06
C SER A 188 -8.54 14.44 -0.18
N VAL A 189 -8.45 13.31 -0.92
CA VAL A 189 -7.18 12.70 -1.34
C VAL A 189 -7.24 12.47 -2.84
N GLU A 190 -6.40 13.18 -3.56
CA GLU A 190 -6.31 13.16 -5.02
C GLU A 190 -5.01 12.48 -5.47
N PHE A 191 -5.08 11.75 -6.59
CA PHE A 191 -3.91 11.12 -7.21
C PHE A 191 -3.74 11.70 -8.62
N ARG A 192 -2.51 12.09 -8.95
CA ARG A 192 -2.15 12.71 -10.24
C ARG A 192 -1.01 11.95 -10.91
#